data_fb9c8399c6ea8fc230c4bf46976a3582
#
_entry.id   fb9c8399c6ea8fc230c4bf46976a3582
#
_cell.length_a   1.000
_cell.length_b   1.000
_cell.length_c   1.000
_cell.angle_alpha   90.00
_cell.angle_beta   90.00
_cell.angle_gamma   90.00
#
_symmetry.space_group_name_H-M   'P 1'
#
loop_
_entity.id
_entity.type
_entity.pdbx_description
1 polymer ?
#
loop_
_entity_poly.entity_id
_entity_poly.type
_entity_poly.pdbx_seq_one_letter_code
_entity_poly.pdbx_strand_id
1 'polypeptide(L)'
;MAKRLMPKRSLENVGLGLTGACVALVALVVVALIVMVAEQGLTTFFVNGVDFGSFITGQNWIPTDGRFGALPLIVGSFSVTILSTLLALPVALGSAVFVVEVQPVFGRRVFQPLIELLVGIPSVVYGLIGLTVVNAAMRAVFGDAAGTGAGILSGAIVLAVMILPTVTTLSIDALAAVPNEYREGSYALGCTRCPSRMWMRSSSTADACSRKSTAA
;
A
#
# COMPACT_ATOMS: atom_id res chain seq x y z
N MET A 1 -15.52 39.33 33.82
CA MET A 1 -16.06 38.02 33.41
C MET A 1 -15.00 36.97 33.63
N ALA A 2 -15.07 36.19 34.72
CA ALA A 2 -14.10 35.16 35.06
C ALA A 2 -14.40 33.89 34.26
N LYS A 3 -13.56 33.56 33.28
CA LYS A 3 -13.60 32.32 32.51
C LYS A 3 -13.21 31.19 33.47
N ARG A 4 -14.17 30.42 33.94
CA ARG A 4 -13.93 29.21 34.76
C ARG A 4 -13.10 28.23 33.94
N LEU A 5 -11.79 28.23 34.18
CA LEU A 5 -10.89 27.19 33.69
C LEU A 5 -11.28 25.89 34.40
N MET A 6 -11.90 24.96 33.69
CA MET A 6 -12.12 23.60 34.20
C MET A 6 -10.77 23.02 34.62
N PRO A 7 -10.70 22.31 35.75
CA PRO A 7 -9.45 21.72 36.22
C PRO A 7 -8.93 20.73 35.15
N LYS A 8 -7.68 20.88 34.74
CA LYS A 8 -7.02 20.07 33.69
C LYS A 8 -7.27 18.57 33.83
N ARG A 9 -7.32 18.05 35.06
CA ARG A 9 -7.60 16.63 35.37
C ARG A 9 -9.00 16.15 34.92
N SER A 10 -10.03 16.98 34.95
CA SER A 10 -11.36 16.55 34.50
C SER A 10 -11.45 16.49 32.97
N LEU A 11 -10.75 17.35 32.26
CA LEU A 11 -10.64 17.30 30.78
C LEU A 11 -9.84 16.07 30.30
N GLU A 12 -8.76 15.73 31.01
CA GLU A 12 -7.98 14.52 30.72
C GLU A 12 -8.80 13.24 30.96
N ASN A 13 -9.55 13.16 32.05
CA ASN A 13 -10.38 12.01 32.35
C ASN A 13 -11.54 11.84 31.36
N VAL A 14 -12.16 12.95 30.93
CA VAL A 14 -13.20 12.92 29.88
C VAL A 14 -12.59 12.51 28.53
N GLY A 15 -11.40 13.02 28.20
CA GLY A 15 -10.68 12.62 26.99
C GLY A 15 -10.33 11.12 26.98
N LEU A 16 -9.78 10.62 28.07
CA LEU A 16 -9.47 9.19 28.26
C LEU A 16 -10.73 8.31 28.19
N GLY A 17 -11.82 8.75 28.81
CA GLY A 17 -13.09 8.03 28.76
C GLY A 17 -13.68 7.97 27.36
N LEU A 18 -13.65 9.09 26.63
CA LEU A 18 -14.15 9.15 25.24
C LEU A 18 -13.28 8.29 24.29
N THR A 19 -11.97 8.39 24.41
CA THR A 19 -11.04 7.56 23.60
C THR A 19 -11.22 6.08 23.91
N GLY A 20 -11.34 5.72 25.20
CA GLY A 20 -11.60 4.35 25.63
C GLY A 20 -12.93 3.81 25.08
N ALA A 21 -13.97 4.62 25.11
CA ALA A 21 -15.28 4.24 24.54
C ALA A 21 -15.20 4.03 23.02
N CYS A 22 -14.50 4.90 22.28
CA CYS A 22 -14.29 4.73 20.84
C CYS A 22 -13.49 3.46 20.52
N VAL A 23 -12.42 3.18 21.26
CA VAL A 23 -11.63 1.96 21.09
C VAL A 23 -12.46 0.71 21.40
N ALA A 24 -13.23 0.73 22.48
CA ALA A 24 -14.12 -0.38 22.86
C ALA A 24 -15.20 -0.63 21.80
N LEU A 25 -15.77 0.44 21.23
CA LEU A 25 -16.76 0.33 20.17
C LEU A 25 -16.16 -0.28 18.90
N VAL A 26 -14.98 0.18 18.47
CA VAL A 26 -14.28 -0.40 17.31
C VAL A 26 -13.95 -1.86 17.56
N ALA A 27 -13.42 -2.20 18.73
CA ALA A 27 -13.12 -3.59 19.09
C ALA A 27 -14.37 -4.47 19.06
N LEU A 28 -15.50 -3.98 19.58
CA LEU A 28 -16.77 -4.70 19.57
C LEU A 28 -17.26 -4.95 18.13
N VAL A 29 -17.19 -3.95 17.25
CA VAL A 29 -17.56 -4.11 15.83
C VAL A 29 -16.69 -5.14 15.15
N VAL A 30 -15.36 -5.11 15.37
CA VAL A 30 -14.43 -6.08 14.79
C VAL A 30 -14.73 -7.49 15.29
N VAL A 31 -14.97 -7.67 16.60
CA VAL A 31 -15.33 -8.98 17.16
C VAL A 31 -16.66 -9.47 16.59
N ALA A 32 -17.67 -8.60 16.49
CA ALA A 32 -18.96 -8.95 15.90
C ALA A 32 -18.84 -9.41 14.44
N LEU A 33 -17.99 -8.74 13.63
CA LEU A 33 -17.72 -9.16 12.26
C LEU A 33 -17.02 -10.53 12.20
N ILE A 34 -16.04 -10.76 13.08
CA ILE A 34 -15.34 -12.06 13.14
C ILE A 34 -16.32 -13.17 13.51
N VAL A 35 -17.17 -12.96 14.50
CA VAL A 35 -18.18 -13.94 14.93
C VAL A 35 -19.17 -14.22 13.79
N MET A 36 -19.68 -13.18 13.14
CA MET A 36 -20.63 -13.34 12.03
C MET A 36 -20.02 -14.14 10.86
N VAL A 37 -18.77 -13.85 10.49
CA VAL A 37 -18.08 -14.58 9.42
C VAL A 37 -17.78 -16.02 9.84
N ALA A 38 -17.38 -16.23 11.10
CA ALA A 38 -17.14 -17.57 11.64
C ALA A 38 -18.41 -18.42 11.68
N GLU A 39 -19.55 -17.88 12.11
CA GLU A 39 -20.84 -18.57 12.09
C GLU A 39 -21.23 -19.00 10.67
N GLN A 40 -21.12 -18.11 9.68
CA GLN A 40 -21.43 -18.45 8.29
C GLN A 40 -20.46 -19.48 7.72
N GLY A 41 -19.17 -19.38 8.06
CA GLY A 41 -18.16 -20.38 7.67
C GLY A 41 -18.46 -21.74 8.28
N LEU A 42 -18.74 -21.81 9.59
CA LEU A 42 -19.03 -23.04 10.30
C LEU A 42 -20.32 -23.71 9.80
N THR A 43 -21.38 -22.93 9.54
CA THR A 43 -22.63 -23.47 8.99
C THR A 43 -22.42 -24.16 7.64
N THR A 44 -21.50 -23.65 6.81
CA THR A 44 -21.18 -24.28 5.51
C THR A 44 -20.62 -25.69 5.68
N PHE A 45 -19.78 -25.91 6.69
CA PHE A 45 -19.16 -27.23 6.93
C PHE A 45 -20.06 -28.16 7.76
N PHE A 46 -20.71 -27.66 8.81
CA PHE A 46 -21.45 -28.50 9.75
C PHE A 46 -22.92 -28.73 9.34
N VAL A 47 -23.56 -27.75 8.70
CA VAL A 47 -24.97 -27.85 8.30
C VAL A 47 -25.09 -28.35 6.86
N ASN A 48 -24.28 -27.80 5.94
CA ASN A 48 -24.31 -28.20 4.52
C ASN A 48 -23.47 -29.45 4.24
N GLY A 49 -22.74 -29.98 5.23
CA GLY A 49 -21.98 -31.23 5.10
C GLY A 49 -20.87 -31.19 4.04
N VAL A 50 -20.34 -30.02 3.74
CA VAL A 50 -19.29 -29.86 2.72
C VAL A 50 -17.97 -30.43 3.28
N ASP A 51 -17.44 -31.45 2.62
CA ASP A 51 -16.14 -32.02 2.97
C ASP A 51 -15.03 -30.98 2.75
N PHE A 52 -14.15 -30.83 3.75
CA PHE A 52 -13.08 -29.83 3.72
C PHE A 52 -12.09 -30.05 2.55
N GLY A 53 -11.85 -31.31 2.19
CA GLY A 53 -11.01 -31.64 1.04
C GLY A 53 -11.63 -31.19 -0.27
N SER A 54 -12.92 -31.49 -0.47
CA SER A 54 -13.67 -31.09 -1.65
C SER A 54 -13.86 -29.57 -1.75
N PHE A 55 -13.91 -28.87 -0.61
CA PHE A 55 -13.97 -27.41 -0.58
C PHE A 55 -12.68 -26.75 -1.10
N ILE A 56 -11.51 -27.22 -0.66
CA ILE A 56 -10.23 -26.63 -1.09
C ILE A 56 -9.89 -26.98 -2.54
N THR A 57 -10.15 -28.23 -2.97
CA THR A 57 -9.77 -28.75 -4.29
C THR A 57 -10.86 -28.60 -5.35
N GLY A 58 -12.07 -28.26 -4.93
CA GLY A 58 -13.20 -28.08 -5.85
C GLY A 58 -12.98 -26.95 -6.84
N GLN A 59 -13.24 -27.22 -8.12
CA GLN A 59 -13.06 -26.27 -9.21
C GLN A 59 -14.32 -25.44 -9.52
N ASN A 60 -15.47 -25.85 -9.00
CA ASN A 60 -16.74 -25.19 -9.30
C ASN A 60 -17.30 -24.52 -8.06
N TRP A 61 -17.59 -23.22 -8.18
CA TRP A 61 -18.31 -22.44 -7.16
C TRP A 61 -19.74 -22.22 -7.66
N ILE A 62 -20.65 -23.16 -7.34
CA ILE A 62 -22.08 -23.09 -7.70
C ILE A 62 -22.89 -23.34 -6.44
N PRO A 63 -23.18 -22.29 -5.65
CA PRO A 63 -23.93 -22.43 -4.38
C PRO A 63 -25.33 -23.00 -4.57
N THR A 64 -25.97 -22.76 -5.74
CA THR A 64 -27.30 -23.29 -6.08
C THR A 64 -27.35 -24.82 -6.17
N ASP A 65 -26.22 -25.44 -6.54
CA ASP A 65 -26.11 -26.90 -6.69
C ASP A 65 -25.40 -27.55 -5.48
N GLY A 66 -25.16 -26.76 -4.41
CA GLY A 66 -24.45 -27.23 -3.23
C GLY A 66 -22.96 -27.52 -3.46
N ARG A 67 -22.37 -27.03 -4.55
CA ARG A 67 -20.95 -27.22 -4.91
C ARG A 67 -20.15 -25.99 -4.48
N PHE A 68 -19.35 -26.15 -3.44
CA PHE A 68 -18.51 -25.09 -2.89
C PHE A 68 -17.03 -25.43 -3.15
N GLY A 69 -16.48 -25.00 -4.30
CA GLY A 69 -15.06 -25.15 -4.60
C GLY A 69 -14.29 -23.83 -4.49
N ALA A 70 -13.36 -23.73 -3.55
CA ALA A 70 -12.60 -22.51 -3.29
C ALA A 70 -11.34 -22.36 -4.18
N LEU A 71 -10.94 -23.42 -4.87
CA LEU A 71 -9.70 -23.44 -5.66
C LEU A 71 -9.60 -22.30 -6.68
N PRO A 72 -10.63 -21.97 -7.49
CA PRO A 72 -10.54 -20.87 -8.45
C PRO A 72 -10.37 -19.50 -7.76
N LEU A 73 -10.98 -19.30 -6.58
CA LEU A 73 -10.86 -18.07 -5.80
C LEU A 73 -9.44 -17.91 -5.23
N ILE A 74 -8.89 -19.00 -4.70
CA ILE A 74 -7.52 -19.03 -4.15
C ILE A 74 -6.51 -18.75 -5.27
N VAL A 75 -6.55 -19.52 -6.35
CA VAL A 75 -5.62 -19.36 -7.48
C VAL A 75 -5.77 -17.98 -8.13
N GLY A 76 -7.01 -17.50 -8.28
CA GLY A 76 -7.30 -16.17 -8.81
C GLY A 76 -6.68 -15.06 -7.96
N SER A 77 -6.87 -15.11 -6.64
CA SER A 77 -6.29 -14.13 -5.70
C SER A 77 -4.77 -14.12 -5.72
N PHE A 78 -4.14 -15.29 -5.68
CA PHE A 78 -2.69 -15.39 -5.77
C PHE A 78 -2.15 -14.88 -7.11
N SER A 79 -2.81 -15.25 -8.21
CA SER A 79 -2.40 -14.82 -9.56
C SER A 79 -2.47 -13.30 -9.71
N VAL A 80 -3.56 -12.67 -9.27
CA VAL A 80 -3.72 -11.21 -9.31
C VAL A 80 -2.68 -10.53 -8.43
N THR A 81 -2.44 -11.05 -7.22
CA THR A 81 -1.47 -10.47 -6.28
C THR A 81 -0.05 -10.54 -6.80
N ILE A 82 0.37 -11.70 -7.29
CA ILE A 82 1.72 -11.89 -7.84
C ILE A 82 1.92 -10.99 -9.06
N LEU A 83 0.96 -10.97 -9.98
CA LEU A 83 1.06 -10.21 -11.21
C LEU A 83 1.06 -8.70 -10.94
N SER A 84 0.21 -8.21 -10.02
CA SER A 84 0.18 -6.80 -9.64
C SER A 84 1.47 -6.36 -8.95
N THR A 85 2.01 -7.20 -8.08
CA THR A 85 3.30 -6.92 -7.41
C THR A 85 4.43 -6.88 -8.42
N LEU A 86 4.49 -7.83 -9.35
CA LEU A 86 5.51 -7.88 -10.40
C LEU A 86 5.47 -6.65 -11.31
N LEU A 87 4.28 -6.12 -11.58
CA LEU A 87 4.11 -4.90 -12.37
C LEU A 87 4.46 -3.62 -11.56
N ALA A 88 4.02 -3.55 -10.31
CA ALA A 88 4.18 -2.37 -9.48
C ALA A 88 5.62 -2.19 -8.94
N LEU A 89 6.28 -3.30 -8.55
CA LEU A 89 7.55 -3.27 -7.83
C LEU A 89 8.68 -2.60 -8.62
N PRO A 90 8.93 -2.92 -9.91
CA PRO A 90 9.99 -2.27 -10.67
C PRO A 90 9.73 -0.78 -10.87
N VAL A 91 8.47 -0.38 -11.07
CA VAL A 91 8.10 1.04 -11.24
C VAL A 91 8.26 1.79 -9.92
N ALA A 92 7.81 1.21 -8.82
CA ALA A 92 7.90 1.81 -7.49
C ALA A 92 9.36 1.98 -7.04
N LEU A 93 10.18 0.93 -7.18
CA LEU A 93 11.61 0.99 -6.83
C LEU A 93 12.37 1.95 -7.75
N GLY A 94 12.12 1.92 -9.05
CA GLY A 94 12.72 2.87 -9.98
C GLY A 94 12.38 4.32 -9.65
N SER A 95 11.11 4.58 -9.31
CA SER A 95 10.65 5.90 -8.86
C SER A 95 11.30 6.33 -7.55
N ALA A 96 11.44 5.42 -6.58
CA ALA A 96 12.07 5.71 -5.30
C ALA A 96 13.56 6.04 -5.46
N VAL A 97 14.29 5.27 -6.25
CA VAL A 97 15.70 5.53 -6.56
C VAL A 97 15.84 6.87 -7.30
N PHE A 98 14.95 7.16 -8.25
CA PHE A 98 14.95 8.44 -8.95
C PHE A 98 14.77 9.63 -7.99
N VAL A 99 13.83 9.53 -7.07
CA VAL A 99 13.52 10.59 -6.08
C VAL A 99 14.68 10.78 -5.08
N VAL A 100 15.30 9.70 -4.61
CA VAL A 100 16.32 9.78 -3.56
C VAL A 100 17.71 10.07 -4.15
N GLU A 101 18.06 9.42 -5.26
CA GLU A 101 19.43 9.44 -5.79
C GLU A 101 19.63 10.39 -6.97
N VAL A 102 18.66 10.49 -7.90
CA VAL A 102 18.83 11.23 -9.15
C VAL A 102 18.49 12.70 -9.00
N GLN A 103 17.31 12.99 -8.47
CA GLN A 103 16.82 14.37 -8.36
C GLN A 103 16.07 14.63 -7.04
N PRO A 104 16.78 14.74 -5.90
CA PRO A 104 16.13 14.90 -4.60
C PRO A 104 15.31 16.18 -4.46
N VAL A 105 15.69 17.27 -5.15
CA VAL A 105 14.96 18.54 -5.12
C VAL A 105 13.63 18.44 -5.87
N PHE A 106 13.64 17.87 -7.08
CA PHE A 106 12.44 17.67 -7.88
C PHE A 106 11.55 16.57 -7.28
N GLY A 107 12.16 15.51 -6.79
CA GLY A 107 11.47 14.40 -6.14
C GLY A 107 10.63 14.85 -4.95
N ARG A 108 11.22 15.59 -4.02
CA ARG A 108 10.51 16.10 -2.84
C ARG A 108 9.48 17.19 -3.17
N ARG A 109 9.73 18.01 -4.20
CA ARG A 109 8.88 19.15 -4.51
C ARG A 109 7.68 18.81 -5.39
N VAL A 110 7.80 17.82 -6.26
CA VAL A 110 6.78 17.46 -7.25
C VAL A 110 6.27 16.04 -7.06
N PHE A 111 7.19 15.07 -6.93
CA PHE A 111 6.81 13.65 -6.87
C PHE A 111 6.12 13.27 -5.56
N GLN A 112 6.60 13.79 -4.44
CA GLN A 112 6.03 13.47 -3.14
C GLN A 112 4.57 13.98 -3.00
N PRO A 113 4.23 15.23 -3.33
CA PRO A 113 2.84 15.68 -3.32
C PRO A 113 1.94 14.92 -4.30
N LEU A 114 2.47 14.52 -5.47
CA LEU A 114 1.70 13.70 -6.41
C LEU A 114 1.36 12.32 -5.85
N ILE A 115 2.32 11.68 -5.18
CA ILE A 115 2.09 10.39 -4.51
C ILE A 115 1.06 10.56 -3.37
N GLU A 116 1.17 11.62 -2.56
CA GLU A 116 0.23 11.92 -1.49
C GLU A 116 -1.19 12.13 -2.00
N LEU A 117 -1.35 12.81 -3.14
CA LEU A 117 -2.65 12.96 -3.81
C LEU A 117 -3.20 11.60 -4.28
N LEU A 118 -2.36 10.74 -4.84
CA LEU A 118 -2.77 9.40 -5.26
C LEU A 118 -3.22 8.53 -4.08
N VAL A 119 -2.53 8.59 -2.95
CA VAL A 119 -2.93 7.89 -1.71
C VAL A 119 -4.28 8.40 -1.20
N GLY A 120 -4.58 9.69 -1.38
CA GLY A 120 -5.83 10.31 -0.95
C GLY A 120 -7.07 9.88 -1.74
N ILE A 121 -6.92 9.27 -2.91
CA ILE A 121 -8.06 8.82 -3.73
C ILE A 121 -8.66 7.53 -3.12
N PRO A 122 -9.98 7.50 -2.80
CA PRO A 122 -10.64 6.31 -2.30
C PRO A 122 -10.49 5.11 -3.25
N SER A 123 -10.21 3.93 -2.72
CA SER A 123 -10.01 2.68 -3.49
C SER A 123 -11.17 2.33 -4.42
N VAL A 124 -12.39 2.74 -4.05
CA VAL A 124 -13.61 2.56 -4.86
C VAL A 124 -13.51 3.26 -6.21
N VAL A 125 -12.85 4.44 -6.25
CA VAL A 125 -12.65 5.19 -7.51
C VAL A 125 -11.71 4.43 -8.44
N TYR A 126 -10.64 3.85 -7.91
CA TYR A 126 -9.75 2.98 -8.71
C TYR A 126 -10.48 1.76 -9.25
N GLY A 127 -11.36 1.14 -8.44
CA GLY A 127 -12.20 0.02 -8.87
C GLY A 127 -13.16 0.43 -10.00
N LEU A 128 -13.77 1.60 -9.90
CA LEU A 128 -14.67 2.12 -10.94
C LEU A 128 -13.91 2.42 -12.25
N ILE A 129 -12.74 3.04 -12.17
CA ILE A 129 -11.86 3.25 -13.34
C ILE A 129 -11.45 1.89 -13.94
N GLY A 130 -11.16 0.90 -13.13
CA GLY A 130 -10.87 -0.45 -13.56
C GLY A 130 -12.01 -1.06 -14.38
N LEU A 131 -13.22 -0.96 -13.87
CA LEU A 131 -14.41 -1.49 -14.54
C LEU A 131 -14.73 -0.77 -15.86
N THR A 132 -14.58 0.55 -15.89
CA THR A 132 -14.98 1.36 -17.06
C THR A 132 -13.88 1.51 -18.10
N VAL A 133 -12.67 1.87 -17.68
CA VAL A 133 -11.56 2.19 -18.57
C VAL A 133 -10.69 0.97 -18.87
N VAL A 134 -10.24 0.25 -17.82
CA VAL A 134 -9.30 -0.85 -18.00
C VAL A 134 -9.97 -2.02 -18.71
N ASN A 135 -11.20 -2.40 -18.33
CA ASN A 135 -11.92 -3.47 -19.00
C ASN A 135 -12.26 -3.11 -20.46
N ALA A 136 -12.59 -1.84 -20.72
CA ALA A 136 -12.82 -1.38 -22.11
C ALA A 136 -11.52 -1.44 -22.93
N ALA A 137 -10.40 -1.03 -22.36
CA ALA A 137 -9.09 -1.12 -23.01
C ALA A 137 -8.68 -2.59 -23.26
N MET A 138 -8.93 -3.49 -22.30
CA MET A 138 -8.68 -4.93 -22.50
C MET A 138 -9.46 -5.50 -23.68
N ARG A 139 -10.74 -5.14 -23.81
CA ARG A 139 -11.55 -5.55 -24.97
C ARG A 139 -11.04 -4.97 -26.29
N ALA A 140 -10.61 -3.71 -26.29
CA ALA A 140 -10.07 -3.07 -27.48
C ALA A 140 -8.77 -3.72 -27.97
N VAL A 141 -7.93 -4.20 -27.04
CA VAL A 141 -6.62 -4.81 -27.35
C VAL A 141 -6.74 -6.30 -27.68
N PHE A 142 -7.52 -7.06 -26.91
CA PHE A 142 -7.60 -8.52 -27.00
C PHE A 142 -8.87 -9.01 -27.73
N GLY A 143 -9.79 -8.12 -28.11
CA GLY A 143 -11.00 -8.46 -28.83
C GLY A 143 -11.88 -9.48 -28.10
N ASP A 144 -12.40 -10.45 -28.86
CA ASP A 144 -13.31 -11.49 -28.34
C ASP A 144 -12.64 -12.41 -27.30
N ALA A 145 -11.32 -12.53 -27.32
CA ALA A 145 -10.58 -13.33 -26.34
C ALA A 145 -10.66 -12.75 -24.92
N ALA A 146 -10.90 -11.44 -24.77
CA ALA A 146 -11.07 -10.79 -23.49
C ALA A 146 -12.45 -11.00 -22.86
N GLY A 147 -13.44 -11.50 -23.59
CA GLY A 147 -14.81 -11.66 -23.12
C GLY A 147 -15.37 -10.34 -22.55
N THR A 148 -15.67 -10.32 -21.25
CA THR A 148 -16.13 -9.11 -20.56
C THR A 148 -15.01 -8.07 -20.30
N GLY A 149 -13.74 -8.40 -20.58
CA GLY A 149 -12.56 -7.60 -20.21
C GLY A 149 -12.20 -7.68 -18.72
N ALA A 150 -13.10 -8.23 -17.90
CA ALA A 150 -12.88 -8.45 -16.48
C ALA A 150 -12.13 -9.78 -16.27
N GLY A 151 -10.82 -9.71 -16.14
CA GLY A 151 -9.97 -10.87 -15.96
C GLY A 151 -8.84 -10.61 -14.97
N ILE A 152 -8.01 -11.63 -14.75
CA ILE A 152 -6.85 -11.55 -13.86
C ILE A 152 -5.93 -10.38 -14.23
N LEU A 153 -5.74 -10.15 -15.53
CA LEU A 153 -4.85 -9.09 -16.02
C LEU A 153 -5.42 -7.70 -15.73
N SER A 154 -6.70 -7.46 -15.96
CA SER A 154 -7.33 -6.17 -15.66
C SER A 154 -7.33 -5.88 -14.17
N GLY A 155 -7.63 -6.89 -13.34
CA GLY A 155 -7.55 -6.79 -11.89
C GLY A 155 -6.13 -6.49 -11.41
N ALA A 156 -5.13 -7.16 -12.00
CA ALA A 156 -3.73 -6.95 -11.66
C ALA A 156 -3.22 -5.54 -12.00
N ILE A 157 -3.64 -4.98 -13.13
CA ILE A 157 -3.27 -3.61 -13.54
C ILE A 157 -3.87 -2.60 -12.55
N VAL A 158 -5.15 -2.72 -12.23
CA VAL A 158 -5.83 -1.82 -11.28
C VAL A 158 -5.17 -1.90 -9.90
N LEU A 159 -4.92 -3.11 -9.42
CA LEU A 159 -4.28 -3.33 -8.14
C LEU A 159 -2.83 -2.80 -8.14
N ALA A 160 -2.08 -2.99 -9.24
CA ALA A 160 -0.73 -2.46 -9.38
C ALA A 160 -0.70 -0.94 -9.24
N VAL A 161 -1.61 -0.22 -9.92
CA VAL A 161 -1.72 1.24 -9.81
C VAL A 161 -2.07 1.66 -8.38
N MET A 162 -2.93 0.89 -7.70
CA MET A 162 -3.39 1.20 -6.36
C MET A 162 -2.30 1.02 -5.29
N ILE A 163 -1.44 -0.02 -5.43
CA ILE A 163 -0.35 -0.27 -4.48
C ILE A 163 0.91 0.56 -4.77
N LEU A 164 1.06 1.07 -6.01
CA LEU A 164 2.24 1.79 -6.46
C LEU A 164 2.61 2.98 -5.56
N PRO A 165 1.69 3.88 -5.17
CA PRO A 165 2.02 5.01 -4.30
C PRO A 165 2.56 4.56 -2.94
N THR A 166 1.93 3.56 -2.33
CA THR A 166 2.31 3.06 -1.00
C THR A 166 3.70 2.41 -1.03
N VAL A 167 3.95 1.55 -2.03
CA VAL A 167 5.26 0.89 -2.16
C VAL A 167 6.35 1.93 -2.48
N THR A 168 6.05 2.92 -3.31
CA THR A 168 7.01 4.00 -3.63
C THR A 168 7.37 4.81 -2.39
N THR A 169 6.39 5.21 -1.57
CA THR A 169 6.63 5.98 -0.35
C THR A 169 7.49 5.19 0.64
N LEU A 170 7.12 3.94 0.92
CA LEU A 170 7.89 3.06 1.80
C LEU A 170 9.32 2.84 1.29
N SER A 171 9.50 2.73 -0.03
CA SER A 171 10.82 2.56 -0.65
C SER A 171 11.65 3.84 -0.54
N ILE A 172 11.05 5.03 -0.70
CA ILE A 172 11.73 6.32 -0.49
C ILE A 172 12.21 6.43 0.96
N ASP A 173 11.33 6.13 1.93
CA ASP A 173 11.65 6.21 3.36
C ASP A 173 12.76 5.22 3.73
N ALA A 174 12.70 3.99 3.23
CA ALA A 174 13.73 2.99 3.44
C ALA A 174 15.10 3.41 2.85
N LEU A 175 15.11 3.96 1.64
CA LEU A 175 16.33 4.47 1.01
C LEU A 175 16.87 5.71 1.73
N ALA A 176 16.01 6.58 2.21
CA ALA A 176 16.41 7.77 2.96
C ALA A 176 16.94 7.46 4.36
N ALA A 177 16.52 6.35 4.96
CA ALA A 177 16.98 5.91 6.28
C ALA A 177 18.42 5.35 6.28
N VAL A 178 19.01 5.07 5.13
CA VAL A 178 20.38 4.55 5.02
C VAL A 178 21.38 5.66 5.40
N PRO A 179 22.22 5.47 6.46
CA PRO A 179 23.24 6.44 6.88
C PRO A 179 24.24 6.76 5.77
N ASN A 180 24.65 8.02 5.72
CA ASN A 180 25.59 8.48 4.69
C ASN A 180 26.95 7.79 4.75
N GLU A 181 27.35 7.29 5.93
CA GLU A 181 28.60 6.56 6.13
C GLU A 181 28.76 5.34 5.22
N TYR A 182 27.66 4.58 5.00
CA TYR A 182 27.66 3.45 4.08
C TYR A 182 27.81 3.87 2.63
N ARG A 183 27.26 5.02 2.28
CA ARG A 183 27.38 5.61 0.94
C ARG A 183 28.78 6.11 0.68
N GLU A 184 29.40 6.81 1.64
CA GLU A 184 30.76 7.26 1.57
C GLU A 184 31.76 6.10 1.49
N GLY A 185 31.53 5.04 2.27
CA GLY A 185 32.34 3.81 2.22
C GLY A 185 32.29 3.12 0.84
N SER A 186 31.14 3.08 0.21
CA SER A 186 31.00 2.50 -1.15
C SER A 186 31.75 3.31 -2.21
N TYR A 187 31.81 4.63 -2.08
CA TYR A 187 32.59 5.48 -2.98
C TYR A 187 34.09 5.36 -2.76
N ALA A 188 34.53 5.21 -1.51
CA ALA A 188 35.95 4.99 -1.21
C ALA A 188 36.47 3.69 -1.82
N LEU A 189 35.59 2.69 -2.02
CA LEU A 189 35.91 1.42 -2.68
C LEU A 189 35.82 1.48 -4.22
N GLY A 190 35.61 2.68 -4.80
CA GLY A 190 35.62 2.89 -6.24
C GLY A 190 34.35 2.46 -6.97
N CYS A 191 33.23 2.26 -6.26
CA CYS A 191 31.95 2.01 -6.90
C CYS A 191 31.55 3.21 -7.77
N THR A 192 31.48 3.00 -9.09
CA THR A 192 31.10 4.03 -10.05
C THR A 192 29.62 4.37 -9.90
N ARG A 193 29.39 5.56 -9.42
CA ARG A 193 28.20 6.41 -9.53
C ARG A 193 26.81 5.76 -9.67
N CYS A 194 26.16 5.65 -8.57
CA CYS A 194 24.82 6.20 -8.48
C CYS A 194 24.91 7.73 -8.24
N PRO A 195 23.96 8.57 -8.68
CA PRO A 195 24.12 10.03 -8.82
C PRO A 195 24.11 10.84 -7.51
N SER A 196 24.62 10.30 -6.44
CA SER A 196 24.74 10.93 -5.12
C SER A 196 25.75 12.10 -5.06
N ARG A 197 26.48 12.42 -6.13
CA ARG A 197 27.40 13.57 -6.18
C ARG A 197 26.76 14.91 -5.86
N MET A 198 25.48 15.07 -6.10
CA MET A 198 24.79 16.34 -5.89
C MET A 198 24.41 16.56 -4.42
N TRP A 199 24.26 15.48 -3.66
CA TRP A 199 23.90 15.53 -2.24
C TRP A 199 25.09 15.74 -1.30
N MET A 200 26.25 15.09 -1.59
CA MET A 200 27.47 15.27 -0.80
C MET A 200 28.05 16.70 -0.92
N ARG A 201 27.86 17.36 -2.04
CA ARG A 201 28.34 18.74 -2.23
C ARG A 201 27.57 19.74 -1.36
N SER A 202 26.30 19.44 -1.04
CA SER A 202 25.47 20.30 -0.21
C SER A 202 25.79 20.18 1.27
N SER A 203 26.06 18.96 1.78
CA SER A 203 26.39 18.75 3.18
C SER A 203 27.82 19.19 3.52
N SER A 204 28.81 18.90 2.67
CA SER A 204 30.19 19.28 2.93
C SER A 204 30.43 20.79 2.86
N THR A 205 29.67 21.52 2.03
CA THR A 205 29.72 23.00 2.01
C THR A 205 29.03 23.63 3.21
N ALA A 206 27.98 23.00 3.75
CA ALA A 206 27.32 23.47 4.96
C ALA A 206 28.21 23.30 6.20
N ASP A 207 28.90 22.15 6.32
CA ASP A 207 29.82 21.88 7.43
C ASP A 207 31.11 22.72 7.34
N ALA A 208 31.61 23.00 6.14
CA ALA A 208 32.74 23.89 5.93
C ALA A 208 32.41 25.36 6.26
N CYS A 209 31.18 25.79 6.00
CA CYS A 209 30.70 27.13 6.35
C CYS A 209 30.47 27.27 7.87
N SER A 210 29.93 26.22 8.51
CA SER A 210 29.73 26.18 9.98
C SER A 210 31.07 26.23 10.73
N ARG A 211 32.11 25.52 10.28
CA ARG A 211 33.44 25.53 10.93
C ARG A 211 34.18 26.87 10.78
N LYS A 212 33.93 27.63 9.70
CA LYS A 212 34.51 28.96 9.54
C LYS A 212 33.85 30.03 10.42
N SER A 213 32.56 29.84 10.76
CA SER A 213 31.84 30.76 11.66
C SER A 213 32.21 30.63 13.12
N THR A 214 32.79 29.48 13.55
CA THR A 214 33.19 29.25 14.95
C THR A 214 34.67 29.60 15.23
N ALA A 215 35.41 30.01 14.22
CA ALA A 215 36.83 30.35 14.31
C ALA A 215 37.12 31.87 14.16
N ALA A 216 36.09 32.70 14.10
CA ALA A 216 36.12 34.17 14.12
C ALA A 216 35.44 34.72 15.39
#